data_b59d4cf0524397dc95d86eaa2ba74ce6
#
_entry.id   b59d4cf0524397dc95d86eaa2ba74ce6
#
_cell.length_a   1.000
_cell.length_b   1.000
_cell.length_c   1.000
_cell.angle_alpha   90.00
_cell.angle_beta   90.00
_cell.angle_gamma   90.00
#
_symmetry.space_group_name_H-M   'P 1'
#
loop_
_entity.id
_entity.type
_entity.pdbx_description
1 polymer ?
#
loop_
_entity_poly.entity_id
_entity_poly.type
_entity_poly.pdbx_seq_one_letter_code
_entity_poly.pdbx_strand_id
1 'polypeptide(L)'
;MRHNQISRQNKNKKIKYLAIGLAAGVLGIGSAAGVLTSANSHAVTRSASSSTQDTDQITYKGVTYVPKGNLETYLFAGIDSPDKVTEIKEYDGTGQCDVLLVLVRDRSTDTCKFLTIDRNTMTPVKSLADDGSYIDTTECQISLAHAMSLDHETRAENTVDAVSTLLGGHKIDGFAMVNMSAIEVVNDMVGGVTVTIEDDFPDSDTLIKGQTVTLHGKDAERFIRERKTVADGLNENRMSRQAQYEEAFKPVFQAKCSEDKTFPLDLYHALEDYMTTNISAKKFSRLALFILSYLESNFFNIFLI
;
A
#
# COMPACT_ATOMS: atom_id res chain seq x y z
N MET A 1 -26.74 7.28 24.69
CA MET A 1 -25.91 8.32 24.05
C MET A 1 -24.40 8.06 24.08
N ARG A 2 -23.79 7.47 25.11
CA ARG A 2 -22.34 7.17 25.18
C ARG A 2 -21.84 6.13 24.18
N HIS A 3 -22.66 5.13 23.83
CA HIS A 3 -22.25 4.06 22.90
C HIS A 3 -22.05 4.55 21.45
N ASN A 4 -22.82 5.56 21.02
CA ASN A 4 -22.68 6.16 19.67
C ASN A 4 -21.48 7.10 19.53
N GLN A 5 -20.98 7.68 20.63
CA GLN A 5 -19.78 8.53 20.59
C GLN A 5 -18.50 7.70 20.50
N ILE A 6 -18.45 6.55 21.20
CA ILE A 6 -17.29 5.63 21.15
C ILE A 6 -17.16 5.02 19.73
N SER A 7 -18.28 4.64 19.10
CA SER A 7 -18.30 4.14 17.72
C SER A 7 -17.87 5.18 16.68
N ARG A 8 -18.22 6.46 16.88
CA ARG A 8 -17.77 7.55 16.00
C ARG A 8 -16.29 7.91 16.21
N GLN A 9 -15.80 7.89 17.46
CA GLN A 9 -14.37 8.11 17.72
C GLN A 9 -13.49 6.99 17.17
N ASN A 10 -13.92 5.72 17.27
CA ASN A 10 -13.19 4.59 16.68
C ASN A 10 -13.23 4.59 15.13
N LYS A 11 -14.34 5.00 14.51
CA LYS A 11 -14.38 5.20 13.05
C LYS A 11 -13.44 6.32 12.61
N ASN A 12 -13.37 7.43 13.32
CA ASN A 12 -12.47 8.53 13.00
C ASN A 12 -10.99 8.19 13.25
N LYS A 13 -10.67 7.32 14.22
CA LYS A 13 -9.30 6.81 14.40
C LYS A 13 -8.88 5.90 13.23
N LYS A 14 -9.74 4.97 12.79
CA LYS A 14 -9.45 4.07 11.65
C LYS A 14 -9.18 4.83 10.34
N ILE A 15 -9.81 5.97 10.12
CA ILE A 15 -9.65 6.81 8.92
C ILE A 15 -8.30 7.56 8.92
N LYS A 16 -7.71 7.83 10.09
CA LYS A 16 -6.42 8.55 10.19
C LYS A 16 -5.22 7.72 9.73
N TYR A 17 -5.28 6.39 9.84
CA TYR A 17 -4.14 5.50 9.58
C TYR A 17 -3.81 5.28 8.11
N LEU A 18 -4.76 5.47 7.20
CA LEU A 18 -4.54 5.27 5.75
C LEU A 18 -3.91 6.48 5.02
N ALA A 19 -3.80 7.61 5.70
CA ALA A 19 -3.33 8.86 5.10
C ALA A 19 -1.81 8.98 4.92
N ILE A 20 -1.07 8.05 5.51
CA ILE A 20 0.40 7.94 5.37
C ILE A 20 0.75 7.11 4.12
N GLY A 21 -0.21 6.90 3.26
CA GLY A 21 -0.22 5.90 2.20
C GLY A 21 0.94 5.94 1.22
N LEU A 22 1.64 7.04 1.00
CA LEU A 22 2.85 7.03 0.18
C LEU A 22 4.07 6.57 0.98
N ALA A 23 4.24 7.04 2.20
CA ALA A 23 5.29 6.54 3.07
C ALA A 23 4.94 5.14 3.61
N ALA A 24 3.66 4.86 3.88
CA ALA A 24 3.20 3.55 4.37
C ALA A 24 3.01 2.52 3.26
N GLY A 25 2.68 2.91 2.03
CA GLY A 25 2.74 2.03 0.85
C GLY A 25 4.17 1.63 0.54
N VAL A 26 5.11 2.56 0.69
CA VAL A 26 6.55 2.31 0.64
C VAL A 26 6.99 1.44 1.83
N LEU A 27 6.36 1.60 3.01
CA LEU A 27 6.71 0.85 4.23
C LEU A 27 5.98 -0.49 4.36
N GLY A 28 5.09 -0.87 3.43
CA GLY A 28 4.34 -2.10 3.56
C GLY A 28 3.41 -2.16 4.79
N ILE A 29 3.06 -1.00 5.36
CA ILE A 29 2.21 -0.89 6.54
C ILE A 29 0.76 -0.72 6.11
N GLY A 30 0.19 -1.78 5.56
CA GLY A 30 -1.24 -1.86 5.32
C GLY A 30 -1.92 -2.42 6.57
N SER A 31 -2.62 -1.59 7.32
CA SER A 31 -3.52 -2.09 8.34
C SER A 31 -4.68 -2.81 7.66
N ALA A 32 -4.63 -4.13 7.57
CA ALA A 32 -5.77 -4.97 7.24
C ALA A 32 -6.81 -4.84 8.36
N ALA A 33 -7.52 -3.71 8.39
CA ALA A 33 -8.71 -3.56 9.22
C ALA A 33 -9.82 -4.38 8.58
N GLY A 34 -9.89 -5.66 8.92
CA GLY A 34 -11.00 -6.52 8.57
C GLY A 34 -12.31 -5.94 9.11
N VAL A 35 -13.02 -5.22 8.28
CA VAL A 35 -14.45 -4.99 8.45
C VAL A 35 -15.15 -6.01 7.56
N LEU A 36 -15.59 -7.10 8.15
CA LEU A 36 -16.58 -8.00 7.56
C LEU A 36 -17.87 -7.21 7.33
N THR A 37 -17.97 -6.55 6.19
CA THR A 37 -19.26 -6.19 5.62
C THR A 37 -19.53 -7.20 4.53
N SER A 38 -20.50 -8.06 4.76
CA SER A 38 -21.10 -8.93 3.75
C SER A 38 -21.46 -8.10 2.51
N ALA A 39 -20.60 -8.13 1.50
CA ALA A 39 -20.91 -7.59 0.21
C ALA A 39 -21.64 -8.67 -0.59
N ASN A 40 -22.96 -8.51 -0.71
CA ASN A 40 -23.70 -9.22 -1.72
C ASN A 40 -23.08 -8.90 -3.09
N SER A 41 -22.53 -9.93 -3.73
CA SER A 41 -22.04 -9.88 -5.10
C SER A 41 -23.20 -9.59 -6.05
N HIS A 42 -23.37 -8.33 -6.42
CA HIS A 42 -24.24 -7.98 -7.53
C HIS A 42 -23.40 -7.88 -8.79
N ALA A 43 -23.70 -8.76 -9.75
CA ALA A 43 -23.09 -8.76 -11.06
C ALA A 43 -23.22 -7.37 -11.71
N VAL A 44 -22.08 -6.77 -12.05
CA VAL A 44 -22.02 -5.57 -12.89
C VAL A 44 -22.19 -6.03 -14.34
N THR A 45 -23.34 -5.72 -14.95
CA THR A 45 -23.58 -6.03 -16.36
C THR A 45 -22.92 -4.97 -17.22
N ARG A 46 -21.88 -5.31 -17.97
CA ARG A 46 -21.36 -4.50 -19.06
C ARG A 46 -22.25 -4.68 -20.29
N SER A 47 -22.88 -3.61 -20.76
CA SER A 47 -23.55 -3.59 -22.07
C SER A 47 -22.51 -3.20 -23.12
N ALA A 48 -22.06 -4.17 -23.90
CA ALA A 48 -21.29 -3.90 -25.10
C ALA A 48 -22.24 -3.47 -26.21
N SER A 49 -22.29 -2.18 -26.55
CA SER A 49 -22.91 -1.70 -27.76
C SER A 49 -21.85 -1.31 -28.77
N SER A 50 -21.86 -1.97 -29.90
CA SER A 50 -21.00 -1.70 -31.06
C SER A 50 -21.48 -0.44 -31.79
N SER A 51 -20.87 0.71 -31.51
CA SER A 51 -20.81 1.85 -32.43
C SER A 51 -19.81 2.90 -31.92
N THR A 52 -18.91 3.28 -32.77
CA THR A 52 -17.84 4.26 -32.73
C THR A 52 -18.16 5.55 -31.94
N GLN A 53 -17.88 5.52 -30.67
CA GLN A 53 -17.43 6.55 -29.71
C GLN A 53 -17.46 5.88 -28.32
N ASP A 54 -16.31 5.28 -27.96
CA ASP A 54 -16.18 4.46 -26.79
C ASP A 54 -16.05 5.36 -25.56
N THR A 55 -17.18 5.79 -24.99
CA THR A 55 -17.23 6.20 -23.60
C THR A 55 -17.59 4.95 -22.81
N ASP A 56 -16.62 4.37 -22.12
CA ASP A 56 -16.79 3.25 -21.17
C ASP A 56 -17.76 3.64 -20.06
N GLN A 57 -19.05 3.60 -20.34
CA GLN A 57 -20.09 3.94 -19.38
C GLN A 57 -20.41 2.72 -18.53
N ILE A 58 -20.45 2.91 -17.22
CA ILE A 58 -20.85 1.89 -16.25
C ILE A 58 -22.19 2.30 -15.64
N THR A 59 -23.21 1.44 -15.75
CA THR A 59 -24.48 1.66 -15.06
C THR A 59 -24.52 0.84 -13.79
N TYR A 60 -24.63 1.51 -12.64
CA TYR A 60 -24.77 0.89 -11.33
C TYR A 60 -25.99 1.45 -10.61
N LYS A 61 -26.90 0.57 -10.15
CA LYS A 61 -28.17 0.93 -9.49
C LYS A 61 -28.97 1.99 -10.24
N GLY A 62 -29.03 1.88 -11.59
CA GLY A 62 -29.77 2.80 -12.46
C GLY A 62 -29.10 4.16 -12.70
N VAL A 63 -27.90 4.39 -12.18
CA VAL A 63 -27.10 5.59 -12.42
C VAL A 63 -25.99 5.26 -13.40
N THR A 64 -25.88 6.06 -14.47
CA THR A 64 -24.80 5.92 -15.45
C THR A 64 -23.59 6.75 -15.03
N TYR A 65 -22.45 6.12 -14.93
CA TYR A 65 -21.15 6.72 -14.61
C TYR A 65 -20.30 6.75 -15.87
N VAL A 66 -19.60 7.85 -16.07
CA VAL A 66 -18.62 8.02 -17.15
C VAL A 66 -17.23 8.19 -16.54
N PRO A 67 -16.17 7.61 -17.14
CA PRO A 67 -14.81 7.82 -16.68
C PRO A 67 -14.43 9.30 -16.68
N LYS A 68 -13.73 9.75 -15.65
CA LYS A 68 -13.12 11.06 -15.62
C LYS A 68 -11.82 11.05 -16.43
N GLY A 69 -11.69 11.93 -17.42
CA GLY A 69 -10.53 11.99 -18.32
C GLY A 69 -9.24 12.56 -17.73
N ASN A 70 -9.29 13.15 -16.52
CA ASN A 70 -8.14 13.85 -15.90
C ASN A 70 -7.61 13.16 -14.65
N LEU A 71 -7.75 11.83 -14.56
CA LEU A 71 -7.21 11.06 -13.46
C LEU A 71 -5.79 10.61 -13.78
N GLU A 72 -4.92 10.65 -12.75
CA GLU A 72 -3.65 9.94 -12.71
C GLU A 72 -3.75 8.88 -11.61
N THR A 73 -3.41 7.65 -11.93
CA THR A 73 -3.56 6.51 -11.03
C THR A 73 -2.24 5.80 -10.84
N TYR A 74 -1.84 5.61 -9.58
CA TYR A 74 -0.58 4.98 -9.20
C TYR A 74 -0.82 3.82 -8.25
N LEU A 75 -0.14 2.70 -8.49
CA LEU A 75 -0.15 1.54 -7.60
C LEU A 75 1.14 1.53 -6.77
N PHE A 76 0.99 1.52 -5.45
CA PHE A 76 2.06 1.26 -4.50
C PHE A 76 1.79 -0.09 -3.83
N ALA A 77 2.79 -0.97 -3.81
CA ALA A 77 2.64 -2.28 -3.22
C ALA A 77 3.83 -2.62 -2.31
N GLY A 78 3.51 -3.19 -1.14
CA GLY A 78 4.50 -3.79 -0.25
C GLY A 78 4.66 -5.27 -0.57
N ILE A 79 5.89 -5.66 -0.89
CA ILE A 79 6.24 -7.02 -1.31
C ILE A 79 6.86 -7.78 -0.14
N ASP A 80 6.37 -8.97 0.15
CA ASP A 80 6.95 -9.87 1.15
C ASP A 80 8.25 -10.47 0.62
N SER A 81 9.28 -9.62 0.61
CA SER A 81 10.65 -9.97 0.29
C SER A 81 11.56 -9.30 1.32
N PRO A 82 12.45 -10.06 1.99
CA PRO A 82 13.26 -9.54 3.10
C PRO A 82 14.50 -8.76 2.65
N ASP A 83 14.88 -8.83 1.38
CA ASP A 83 16.15 -8.34 0.87
C ASP A 83 15.96 -7.24 -0.19
N LYS A 84 17.08 -6.71 -0.69
CA LYS A 84 17.13 -5.86 -1.88
C LYS A 84 16.56 -6.60 -3.09
N VAL A 85 16.16 -5.87 -4.10
CA VAL A 85 15.78 -6.42 -5.41
C VAL A 85 17.03 -7.02 -6.05
N THR A 86 17.09 -8.34 -6.16
CA THR A 86 18.17 -9.09 -6.74
C THR A 86 17.62 -10.12 -7.70
N GLU A 87 18.48 -10.68 -8.58
CA GLU A 87 18.09 -11.74 -9.51
C GLU A 87 17.40 -12.91 -8.78
N ILE A 88 16.21 -13.27 -9.25
CA ILE A 88 15.45 -14.41 -8.72
C ILE A 88 15.85 -15.65 -9.55
N LYS A 89 16.48 -16.62 -8.90
CA LYS A 89 16.95 -17.86 -9.58
C LYS A 89 15.91 -18.97 -9.55
N GLU A 90 15.10 -18.99 -8.50
CA GLU A 90 14.04 -19.97 -8.29
C GLU A 90 12.96 -19.38 -7.39
N TYR A 91 11.75 -19.92 -7.46
CA TYR A 91 10.67 -19.51 -6.58
C TYR A 91 10.88 -20.08 -5.16
N ASP A 92 11.03 -19.20 -4.19
CA ASP A 92 11.31 -19.53 -2.78
C ASP A 92 10.07 -19.39 -1.86
N GLY A 93 8.91 -19.12 -2.42
CA GLY A 93 7.66 -18.91 -1.68
C GLY A 93 7.44 -17.48 -1.21
N THR A 94 8.36 -16.54 -1.51
CA THR A 94 8.25 -15.11 -1.22
C THR A 94 7.76 -14.30 -2.41
N GLY A 95 7.69 -12.99 -2.25
CA GLY A 95 7.37 -12.06 -3.35
C GLY A 95 5.89 -11.82 -3.55
N GLN A 96 5.02 -12.18 -2.60
CA GLN A 96 3.61 -11.81 -2.65
C GLN A 96 3.40 -10.33 -2.30
N CYS A 97 2.36 -9.71 -2.86
CA CYS A 97 1.91 -8.38 -2.45
C CYS A 97 1.11 -8.46 -1.16
N ASP A 98 1.69 -8.04 -0.05
CA ASP A 98 1.00 -7.98 1.25
C ASP A 98 0.18 -6.69 1.41
N VAL A 99 0.57 -5.64 0.72
CA VAL A 99 -0.08 -4.34 0.71
C VAL A 99 -0.30 -3.90 -0.72
N LEU A 100 -1.52 -3.44 -1.03
CA LEU A 100 -1.84 -2.82 -2.31
C LEU A 100 -2.60 -1.52 -2.05
N LEU A 101 -2.01 -0.42 -2.46
CA LEU A 101 -2.55 0.92 -2.32
C LEU A 101 -2.60 1.62 -3.67
N VAL A 102 -3.80 2.01 -4.09
CA VAL A 102 -3.99 2.80 -5.30
C VAL A 102 -4.20 4.26 -4.92
N LEU A 103 -3.35 5.13 -5.43
CA LEU A 103 -3.53 6.57 -5.38
C LEU A 103 -4.21 7.03 -6.66
N VAL A 104 -5.33 7.72 -6.53
CA VAL A 104 -6.03 8.36 -7.64
C VAL A 104 -5.99 9.87 -7.45
N ARG A 105 -5.27 10.57 -8.32
CA ARG A 105 -5.22 12.04 -8.37
C ARG A 105 -6.14 12.57 -9.45
N ASP A 106 -7.04 13.46 -9.10
CA ASP A 106 -7.84 14.24 -10.05
C ASP A 106 -7.12 15.57 -10.34
N ARG A 107 -6.55 15.69 -11.53
CA ARG A 107 -5.80 16.87 -11.96
C ARG A 107 -6.67 18.11 -12.18
N SER A 108 -7.97 17.94 -12.36
CA SER A 108 -8.89 19.04 -12.58
C SER A 108 -9.25 19.78 -11.30
N THR A 109 -9.26 19.05 -10.17
CA THR A 109 -9.59 19.59 -8.84
C THR A 109 -8.39 19.65 -7.91
N ASP A 110 -7.24 19.11 -8.34
CA ASP A 110 -6.01 18.93 -7.55
C ASP A 110 -6.26 18.18 -6.21
N THR A 111 -7.14 17.19 -6.28
CA THR A 111 -7.49 16.33 -5.15
C THR A 111 -6.97 14.92 -5.34
N CYS A 112 -6.78 14.17 -4.25
CA CYS A 112 -6.44 12.76 -4.34
C CYS A 112 -7.33 11.88 -3.45
N LYS A 113 -7.38 10.60 -3.81
CA LYS A 113 -8.04 9.55 -3.05
C LYS A 113 -7.10 8.35 -2.97
N PHE A 114 -7.17 7.66 -1.83
CA PHE A 114 -6.46 6.42 -1.61
C PHE A 114 -7.47 5.28 -1.55
N LEU A 115 -7.13 4.20 -2.23
CA LEU A 115 -7.90 2.99 -2.29
C LEU A 115 -7.00 1.83 -1.86
N THR A 116 -7.31 1.21 -0.72
CA THR A 116 -6.61 0.01 -0.26
C THR A 116 -7.34 -1.22 -0.78
N ILE A 117 -6.61 -2.14 -1.37
CA ILE A 117 -7.12 -3.43 -1.84
C ILE A 117 -6.65 -4.49 -0.84
N ASP A 118 -7.59 -5.30 -0.33
CA ASP A 118 -7.24 -6.44 0.54
C ASP A 118 -6.46 -7.47 -0.27
N ARG A 119 -5.33 -7.94 0.26
CA ARG A 119 -4.47 -8.95 -0.38
C ARG A 119 -5.20 -10.25 -0.75
N ASN A 120 -6.28 -10.58 -0.04
CA ASN A 120 -7.09 -11.77 -0.27
C ASN A 120 -8.23 -11.54 -1.27
N THR A 121 -8.33 -10.34 -1.87
CA THR A 121 -9.33 -10.06 -2.89
C THR A 121 -9.16 -11.02 -4.06
N MET A 122 -10.23 -11.72 -4.41
CA MET A 122 -10.27 -12.64 -5.54
C MET A 122 -10.47 -11.86 -6.84
N THR A 123 -9.61 -12.12 -7.81
CA THR A 123 -9.66 -11.48 -9.13
C THR A 123 -9.00 -12.39 -10.17
N PRO A 124 -9.31 -12.25 -11.47
CA PRO A 124 -8.54 -12.91 -12.50
C PRO A 124 -7.09 -12.45 -12.49
N VAL A 125 -6.16 -13.39 -12.31
CA VAL A 125 -4.70 -13.18 -12.32
C VAL A 125 -4.09 -14.05 -13.40
N LYS A 126 -3.17 -13.50 -14.19
CA LYS A 126 -2.40 -14.28 -15.17
C LYS A 126 -1.43 -15.20 -14.44
N SER A 127 -1.48 -16.48 -14.74
CA SER A 127 -0.44 -17.45 -14.38
C SER A 127 0.66 -17.36 -15.43
N LEU A 128 1.87 -17.12 -14.99
CA LEU A 128 3.05 -16.97 -15.86
C LEU A 128 4.06 -18.06 -15.54
N ALA A 129 4.81 -18.49 -16.56
CA ALA A 129 5.99 -19.34 -16.39
C ALA A 129 7.17 -18.53 -15.83
N ASP A 130 8.24 -19.21 -15.47
CA ASP A 130 9.46 -18.60 -14.91
C ASP A 130 10.06 -17.53 -15.83
N ASP A 131 9.97 -17.72 -17.14
CA ASP A 131 10.43 -16.77 -18.16
C ASP A 131 9.43 -15.63 -18.47
N GLY A 132 8.31 -15.56 -17.74
CA GLY A 132 7.26 -14.57 -17.93
C GLY A 132 6.25 -14.92 -19.03
N SER A 133 6.38 -16.05 -19.71
CA SER A 133 5.40 -16.45 -20.73
C SER A 133 4.04 -16.78 -20.11
N TYR A 134 2.97 -16.35 -20.78
CA TYR A 134 1.60 -16.56 -20.34
C TYR A 134 1.22 -18.05 -20.42
N ILE A 135 0.66 -18.58 -19.35
CA ILE A 135 0.12 -19.94 -19.26
C ILE A 135 -1.40 -19.92 -19.31
N ASP A 136 -2.04 -19.25 -18.35
CA ASP A 136 -3.47 -19.24 -18.14
C ASP A 136 -3.91 -18.00 -17.31
N THR A 137 -5.21 -17.81 -17.13
CA THR A 137 -5.78 -16.83 -16.22
C THR A 137 -6.66 -17.52 -15.21
N THR A 138 -6.35 -17.37 -13.93
CA THR A 138 -7.04 -18.06 -12.84
C THR A 138 -7.62 -17.04 -11.85
N GLU A 139 -8.84 -17.29 -11.36
CA GLU A 139 -9.44 -16.54 -10.26
C GLU A 139 -8.71 -16.92 -8.95
N CYS A 140 -7.88 -16.00 -8.43
CA CYS A 140 -7.13 -16.24 -7.20
C CYS A 140 -6.93 -14.96 -6.40
N GLN A 141 -6.26 -15.05 -5.24
CA GLN A 141 -5.93 -13.90 -4.42
C GLN A 141 -5.00 -12.94 -5.19
N ILE A 142 -5.32 -11.65 -5.21
CA ILE A 142 -4.56 -10.62 -5.93
C ILE A 142 -3.10 -10.54 -5.47
N SER A 143 -2.82 -10.90 -4.20
CA SER A 143 -1.45 -10.94 -3.67
C SER A 143 -0.51 -11.87 -4.43
N LEU A 144 -1.04 -12.90 -5.08
CA LEU A 144 -0.27 -13.88 -5.83
C LEU A 144 0.20 -13.36 -7.20
N ALA A 145 -0.40 -12.28 -7.70
CA ALA A 145 -0.02 -11.71 -9.00
C ALA A 145 1.47 -11.36 -9.09
N HIS A 146 2.06 -10.86 -8.00
CA HIS A 146 3.48 -10.51 -7.93
C HIS A 146 4.41 -11.72 -7.72
N ALA A 147 3.87 -12.89 -7.40
CA ALA A 147 4.68 -14.10 -7.20
C ALA A 147 4.84 -14.95 -8.47
N MET A 148 4.32 -14.50 -9.61
CA MET A 148 4.44 -15.19 -10.90
C MET A 148 5.65 -14.69 -11.68
N SER A 149 6.41 -15.60 -12.33
CA SER A 149 7.67 -15.30 -13.05
C SER A 149 8.90 -15.14 -12.12
N LEU A 150 10.10 -15.20 -12.71
CA LEU A 150 11.38 -14.89 -12.04
C LEU A 150 11.90 -13.49 -12.37
N ASP A 151 11.19 -12.72 -13.20
CA ASP A 151 11.55 -11.36 -13.55
C ASP A 151 10.71 -10.33 -12.76
N HIS A 152 11.38 -9.39 -12.11
CA HIS A 152 10.74 -8.41 -11.23
C HIS A 152 9.79 -7.45 -11.97
N GLU A 153 10.16 -7.04 -13.19
CA GLU A 153 9.32 -6.14 -13.99
C GLU A 153 8.05 -6.86 -14.44
N THR A 154 8.18 -8.09 -14.92
CA THR A 154 7.04 -8.97 -15.27
C THR A 154 6.11 -9.21 -14.09
N ARG A 155 6.64 -9.45 -12.88
CA ARG A 155 5.86 -9.56 -11.64
C ARG A 155 5.07 -8.29 -11.35
N ALA A 156 5.73 -7.14 -11.46
CA ALA A 156 5.10 -5.84 -11.24
C ALA A 156 3.99 -5.56 -12.26
N GLU A 157 4.22 -5.80 -13.53
CA GLU A 157 3.24 -5.64 -14.60
C GLU A 157 2.04 -6.58 -14.43
N ASN A 158 2.26 -7.83 -14.02
CA ASN A 158 1.17 -8.77 -13.73
C ASN A 158 0.29 -8.27 -12.56
N THR A 159 0.91 -7.67 -11.55
CA THR A 159 0.19 -7.05 -10.44
C THR A 159 -0.63 -5.84 -10.89
N VAL A 160 -0.06 -5.00 -11.74
CA VAL A 160 -0.74 -3.85 -12.36
C VAL A 160 -1.95 -4.32 -13.17
N ASP A 161 -1.78 -5.38 -13.97
CA ASP A 161 -2.86 -5.96 -14.78
C ASP A 161 -4.00 -6.51 -13.90
N ALA A 162 -3.67 -7.21 -12.81
CA ALA A 162 -4.65 -7.73 -11.86
C ALA A 162 -5.43 -6.60 -11.18
N VAL A 163 -4.75 -5.54 -10.74
CA VAL A 163 -5.39 -4.34 -10.16
C VAL A 163 -6.24 -3.61 -11.20
N SER A 164 -5.73 -3.41 -12.41
CA SER A 164 -6.50 -2.81 -13.51
C SER A 164 -7.77 -3.59 -13.81
N THR A 165 -7.68 -4.92 -13.86
CA THR A 165 -8.83 -5.83 -14.06
C THR A 165 -9.86 -5.67 -12.95
N LEU A 166 -9.43 -5.68 -11.69
CA LEU A 166 -10.30 -5.46 -10.52
C LEU A 166 -11.02 -4.09 -10.60
N LEU A 167 -10.34 -3.07 -11.08
CA LEU A 167 -10.87 -1.71 -11.26
C LEU A 167 -11.64 -1.52 -12.59
N GLY A 168 -12.04 -2.61 -13.24
CA GLY A 168 -12.83 -2.56 -14.46
C GLY A 168 -12.07 -2.16 -15.71
N GLY A 169 -10.76 -2.41 -15.78
CA GLY A 169 -9.88 -2.05 -16.90
C GLY A 169 -9.34 -0.62 -16.80
N HIS A 170 -9.45 0.00 -15.61
CA HIS A 170 -8.90 1.34 -15.42
C HIS A 170 -7.37 1.33 -15.52
N LYS A 171 -6.83 2.25 -16.30
CA LYS A 171 -5.39 2.35 -16.51
C LYS A 171 -4.65 2.77 -15.24
N ILE A 172 -3.56 2.07 -14.92
CA ILE A 172 -2.58 2.46 -13.92
C ILE A 172 -1.42 3.19 -14.63
N ASP A 173 -1.14 4.44 -14.25
CA ASP A 173 -0.17 5.30 -14.93
C ASP A 173 1.26 5.13 -14.40
N GLY A 174 1.40 4.48 -13.26
CA GLY A 174 2.70 4.16 -12.69
C GLY A 174 2.58 3.26 -11.47
N PHE A 175 3.65 2.56 -11.15
CA PHE A 175 3.70 1.66 -10.01
C PHE A 175 5.04 1.75 -9.27
N ALA A 176 5.02 1.38 -7.99
CA ALA A 176 6.21 1.08 -7.21
C ALA A 176 5.92 -0.14 -6.32
N MET A 177 6.67 -1.21 -6.54
CA MET A 177 6.67 -2.44 -5.77
C MET A 177 7.87 -2.40 -4.83
N VAL A 178 7.64 -2.33 -3.52
CA VAL A 178 8.68 -2.05 -2.53
C VAL A 178 8.84 -3.24 -1.58
N ASN A 179 10.06 -3.76 -1.46
CA ASN A 179 10.38 -4.85 -0.56
C ASN A 179 10.29 -4.41 0.90
N MET A 180 9.91 -5.32 1.79
CA MET A 180 9.70 -5.03 3.22
C MET A 180 10.97 -4.54 3.94
N SER A 181 12.15 -4.93 3.50
CA SER A 181 13.43 -4.43 4.02
C SER A 181 13.65 -2.92 3.83
N ALA A 182 12.89 -2.28 2.93
CA ALA A 182 12.87 -0.83 2.79
C ALA A 182 12.39 -0.09 4.06
N ILE A 183 11.68 -0.78 4.95
CA ILE A 183 11.22 -0.22 6.24
C ILE A 183 12.40 0.33 7.04
N GLU A 184 13.50 -0.42 7.13
CA GLU A 184 14.72 -0.02 7.84
C GLU A 184 15.27 1.28 7.26
N VAL A 185 15.40 1.33 5.94
CA VAL A 185 15.98 2.48 5.22
C VAL A 185 15.12 3.74 5.44
N VAL A 186 13.81 3.64 5.26
CA VAL A 186 12.90 4.77 5.43
C VAL A 186 12.89 5.27 6.87
N ASN A 187 12.85 4.34 7.84
CA ASN A 187 12.89 4.67 9.26
C ASN A 187 14.16 5.45 9.63
N ASP A 188 15.31 4.98 9.16
CA ASP A 188 16.59 5.59 9.52
C ASP A 188 16.80 6.92 8.81
N MET A 189 16.31 7.08 7.59
CA MET A 189 16.38 8.35 6.86
C MET A 189 15.57 9.46 7.54
N VAL A 190 14.46 9.15 8.20
CA VAL A 190 13.73 10.16 8.98
C VAL A 190 14.38 10.44 10.33
N GLY A 191 15.42 9.69 10.71
CA GLY A 191 16.13 9.81 12.00
C GLY A 191 15.60 8.90 13.09
N GLY A 192 14.84 7.87 12.71
CA GLY A 192 14.18 6.93 13.61
C GLY A 192 12.79 7.39 14.06
N VAL A 193 11.98 6.44 14.48
CA VAL A 193 10.61 6.67 14.96
C VAL A 193 10.49 6.25 16.42
N THR A 194 10.03 7.16 17.27
CA THR A 194 9.90 6.91 18.71
C THR A 194 8.53 6.30 19.01
N VAL A 195 8.55 5.13 19.64
CA VAL A 195 7.36 4.37 20.03
C VAL A 195 7.48 3.88 21.47
N THR A 196 6.34 3.53 22.08
CA THR A 196 6.30 2.82 23.36
C THR A 196 6.09 1.33 23.10
N ILE A 197 6.95 0.48 23.65
CA ILE A 197 6.87 -0.97 23.50
C ILE A 197 5.78 -1.51 24.42
N GLU A 198 4.63 -1.87 23.85
CA GLU A 198 3.50 -2.41 24.61
C GLU A 198 3.51 -3.94 24.68
N ASP A 199 4.09 -4.57 23.68
CA ASP A 199 4.19 -6.03 23.58
C ASP A 199 5.51 -6.55 24.15
N ASP A 200 5.55 -7.86 24.46
CA ASP A 200 6.75 -8.55 24.87
C ASP A 200 7.50 -9.09 23.64
N PHE A 201 8.77 -8.72 23.49
CA PHE A 201 9.68 -9.19 22.46
C PHE A 201 10.79 -10.03 23.09
N PRO A 202 10.56 -11.34 23.35
CA PRO A 202 11.44 -12.15 24.18
C PRO A 202 12.87 -12.29 23.65
N ASP A 203 13.05 -12.14 22.34
CA ASP A 203 14.35 -12.27 21.68
C ASP A 203 14.97 -10.91 21.34
N SER A 204 14.64 -9.84 22.07
CA SER A 204 15.17 -8.49 21.84
C SER A 204 15.72 -7.86 23.11
N ASP A 205 16.92 -7.36 23.01
CA ASP A 205 17.56 -6.57 24.07
C ASP A 205 17.21 -5.07 23.98
N THR A 206 16.60 -4.65 22.89
CA THR A 206 16.27 -3.24 22.56
C THR A 206 14.76 -2.94 22.67
N LEU A 207 13.91 -3.90 22.28
CA LEU A 207 12.44 -3.76 22.31
C LEU A 207 11.87 -4.27 23.64
N ILE A 208 12.16 -3.55 24.73
CA ILE A 208 11.79 -3.96 26.09
C ILE A 208 10.42 -3.39 26.45
N LYS A 209 9.47 -4.27 26.81
CA LYS A 209 8.11 -3.88 27.19
C LYS A 209 8.07 -2.78 28.27
N GLY A 210 7.25 -1.77 28.03
CA GLY A 210 7.09 -0.61 28.91
C GLY A 210 8.08 0.53 28.66
N GLN A 211 9.10 0.32 27.82
CA GLN A 211 10.04 1.37 27.45
C GLN A 211 9.58 2.17 26.23
N THR A 212 9.94 3.46 26.19
CA THR A 212 9.83 4.31 25.02
C THR A 212 11.19 4.39 24.35
N VAL A 213 11.29 3.95 23.10
CA VAL A 213 12.52 3.83 22.34
C VAL A 213 12.39 4.48 20.97
N THR A 214 13.50 4.98 20.43
CA THR A 214 13.58 5.37 19.03
C THR A 214 14.08 4.18 18.23
N LEU A 215 13.23 3.70 17.32
CA LEU A 215 13.54 2.52 16.50
C LEU A 215 14.56 2.89 15.42
N HIS A 216 15.54 2.00 15.21
CA HIS A 216 16.55 2.06 14.17
C HIS A 216 16.79 0.70 13.51
N GLY A 217 17.14 0.73 12.21
CA GLY A 217 17.50 -0.48 11.45
C GLY A 217 16.44 -1.57 11.60
N LYS A 218 16.92 -2.79 11.88
CA LYS A 218 16.06 -3.99 12.01
C LYS A 218 15.02 -3.91 13.13
N ASP A 219 15.23 -3.09 14.15
CA ASP A 219 14.23 -2.94 15.21
C ASP A 219 12.94 -2.30 14.69
N ALA A 220 13.04 -1.40 13.70
CA ALA A 220 11.86 -0.81 13.06
C ALA A 220 11.07 -1.87 12.28
N GLU A 221 11.74 -2.67 11.46
CA GLU A 221 11.09 -3.76 10.73
C GLU A 221 10.48 -4.78 11.70
N ARG A 222 11.25 -5.21 12.71
CA ARG A 222 10.84 -6.15 13.73
C ARG A 222 9.60 -5.67 14.48
N PHE A 223 9.59 -4.43 14.94
CA PHE A 223 8.46 -3.85 15.65
C PHE A 223 7.17 -3.87 14.81
N ILE A 224 7.27 -3.58 13.51
CA ILE A 224 6.14 -3.50 12.58
C ILE A 224 5.64 -4.88 12.16
N ARG A 225 6.55 -5.84 11.92
CA ARG A 225 6.23 -7.09 11.22
C ARG A 225 6.12 -8.31 12.13
N GLU A 226 6.93 -8.40 13.18
CA GLU A 226 7.02 -9.61 13.97
C GLU A 226 5.68 -9.93 14.65
N ARG A 227 5.27 -11.19 14.55
CA ARG A 227 4.00 -11.68 15.10
C ARG A 227 4.13 -12.95 15.91
N LYS A 228 4.78 -13.96 15.33
CA LYS A 228 4.73 -15.34 15.87
C LYS A 228 5.39 -15.47 17.23
N THR A 229 6.42 -14.70 17.48
CA THR A 229 7.24 -14.75 18.70
C THR A 229 6.92 -13.61 19.66
N VAL A 230 6.02 -12.68 19.29
CA VAL A 230 5.70 -11.49 20.06
C VAL A 230 4.32 -11.61 20.70
N ALA A 231 4.23 -11.31 21.98
CA ALA A 231 3.01 -11.35 22.79
C ALA A 231 2.30 -12.72 22.67
N ASP A 232 0.99 -12.70 22.33
CA ASP A 232 0.17 -13.91 22.13
C ASP A 232 0.15 -14.41 20.67
N GLY A 233 0.95 -13.80 19.79
CA GLY A 233 1.00 -14.13 18.37
C GLY A 233 -0.23 -13.72 17.55
N LEU A 234 -1.16 -12.99 18.14
CA LEU A 234 -2.38 -12.55 17.46
C LEU A 234 -2.12 -11.40 16.47
N ASN A 235 -2.90 -11.36 15.43
CA ASN A 235 -2.78 -10.32 14.40
C ASN A 235 -3.16 -8.92 14.94
N GLU A 236 -4.01 -8.85 15.95
CA GLU A 236 -4.48 -7.58 16.54
C GLU A 236 -3.33 -6.79 17.15
N ASN A 237 -2.40 -7.45 17.86
CA ASN A 237 -1.24 -6.80 18.45
C ASN A 237 -0.31 -6.22 17.38
N ARG A 238 -0.04 -6.97 16.31
CA ARG A 238 0.73 -6.45 15.16
C ARG A 238 0.05 -5.22 14.54
N MET A 239 -1.26 -5.27 14.33
CA MET A 239 -2.02 -4.13 13.78
C MET A 239 -1.97 -2.92 14.71
N SER A 240 -1.98 -3.13 16.03
CA SER A 240 -1.84 -2.05 17.02
C SER A 240 -0.46 -1.39 16.92
N ARG A 241 0.62 -2.18 16.83
CA ARG A 241 1.98 -1.66 16.64
C ARG A 241 2.15 -0.91 15.33
N GLN A 242 1.60 -1.43 14.23
CA GLN A 242 1.59 -0.75 12.94
C GLN A 242 0.91 0.62 13.04
N ALA A 243 -0.25 0.68 13.69
CA ALA A 243 -0.96 1.92 13.89
C ALA A 243 -0.19 2.92 14.76
N GLN A 244 0.48 2.45 15.83
CA GLN A 244 1.32 3.27 16.68
C GLN A 244 2.53 3.83 15.90
N TYR A 245 3.19 2.98 15.11
CA TYR A 245 4.32 3.40 14.28
C TYR A 245 3.89 4.45 13.26
N GLU A 246 2.80 4.22 12.54
CA GLU A 246 2.27 5.16 11.56
C GLU A 246 1.97 6.54 12.18
N GLU A 247 1.35 6.55 13.36
CA GLU A 247 1.01 7.80 14.05
C GLU A 247 2.28 8.58 14.48
N ALA A 248 3.32 7.86 14.88
CA ALA A 248 4.60 8.44 15.26
C ALA A 248 5.47 8.85 14.05
N PHE A 249 5.44 8.07 12.96
CA PHE A 249 6.21 8.31 11.73
C PHE A 249 5.79 9.60 11.02
N LYS A 250 4.49 9.84 10.91
CA LYS A 250 3.92 10.95 10.12
C LYS A 250 4.52 12.31 10.45
N PRO A 251 4.55 12.78 11.73
CA PRO A 251 5.10 14.10 12.06
C PRO A 251 6.59 14.20 11.77
N VAL A 252 7.35 13.11 11.96
CA VAL A 252 8.79 13.09 11.70
C VAL A 252 9.07 13.21 10.19
N PHE A 253 8.33 12.47 9.37
CA PHE A 253 8.43 12.54 7.92
C PHE A 253 8.03 13.92 7.38
N GLN A 254 6.94 14.50 7.89
CA GLN A 254 6.51 15.86 7.53
C GLN A 254 7.56 16.91 7.90
N ALA A 255 8.16 16.80 9.09
CA ALA A 255 9.25 17.70 9.52
C ALA A 255 10.44 17.62 8.56
N LYS A 256 10.91 16.40 8.22
CA LYS A 256 11.99 16.20 7.25
C LYS A 256 11.71 16.85 5.90
N CYS A 257 10.53 16.62 5.33
CA CYS A 257 10.13 17.22 4.05
C CYS A 257 9.92 18.74 4.14
N SER A 258 9.65 19.29 5.32
CA SER A 258 9.50 20.73 5.54
C SER A 258 10.86 21.42 5.65
N GLU A 259 11.81 20.78 6.34
CA GLU A 259 13.18 21.22 6.51
C GLU A 259 13.98 21.12 5.20
N ASP A 260 13.80 20.02 4.48
CA ASP A 260 14.48 19.73 3.21
C ASP A 260 13.49 19.28 2.13
N LYS A 261 13.27 20.14 1.14
CA LYS A 261 12.37 19.84 0.00
C LYS A 261 12.97 18.81 -0.97
N THR A 262 14.26 18.49 -0.87
CA THR A 262 14.91 17.44 -1.65
C THR A 262 14.80 16.07 -0.99
N PHE A 263 14.45 16.01 0.29
CA PHE A 263 14.34 14.77 1.06
C PHE A 263 13.53 13.65 0.35
N PRO A 264 12.36 13.92 -0.30
CA PRO A 264 11.66 12.86 -1.04
C PRO A 264 12.44 12.34 -2.25
N LEU A 265 13.32 13.14 -2.84
CA LEU A 265 14.20 12.70 -3.92
C LEU A 265 15.34 11.83 -3.38
N ASP A 266 15.95 12.23 -2.26
CA ASP A 266 16.99 11.46 -1.59
C ASP A 266 16.45 10.13 -1.08
N LEU A 267 15.23 10.13 -0.56
CA LEU A 267 14.51 8.91 -0.18
C LEU A 267 14.30 7.96 -1.37
N TYR A 268 13.89 8.49 -2.53
CA TYR A 268 13.75 7.69 -3.74
C TYR A 268 15.06 6.97 -4.08
N HIS A 269 16.18 7.71 -4.11
CA HIS A 269 17.50 7.15 -4.45
C HIS A 269 17.97 6.11 -3.42
N ALA A 270 17.66 6.31 -2.13
CA ALA A 270 17.97 5.31 -1.10
C ALA A 270 17.14 4.03 -1.24
N LEU A 271 15.99 4.10 -1.90
CA LEU A 271 15.08 2.98 -2.10
C LEU A 271 15.26 2.26 -3.45
N GLU A 272 16.08 2.77 -4.37
CA GLU A 272 16.25 2.19 -5.72
C GLU A 272 16.60 0.69 -5.68
N ASP A 273 17.46 0.29 -4.73
CA ASP A 273 17.83 -1.12 -4.56
C ASP A 273 16.72 -1.99 -3.93
N TYR A 274 15.65 -1.40 -3.42
CA TYR A 274 14.58 -2.08 -2.69
C TYR A 274 13.24 -2.05 -3.39
N MET A 275 13.18 -1.50 -4.61
CA MET A 275 11.91 -1.37 -5.34
C MET A 275 12.06 -1.62 -6.83
N THR A 276 10.98 -2.16 -7.40
CA THR A 276 10.76 -2.19 -8.86
C THR A 276 9.71 -1.14 -9.21
N THR A 277 10.05 -0.17 -10.06
CA THR A 277 9.16 0.96 -10.36
C THR A 277 9.36 1.52 -11.76
N ASN A 278 8.28 2.01 -12.37
CA ASN A 278 8.31 2.83 -13.59
C ASN A 278 8.07 4.33 -13.29
N ILE A 279 8.01 4.70 -12.02
CA ILE A 279 7.85 6.10 -11.59
C ILE A 279 9.25 6.73 -11.49
N SER A 280 9.55 7.75 -12.27
CA SER A 280 10.85 8.43 -12.16
C SER A 280 11.00 9.16 -10.82
N ALA A 281 12.24 9.32 -10.34
CA ALA A 281 12.58 10.01 -9.10
C ALA A 281 11.92 11.40 -8.99
N LYS A 282 11.95 12.18 -10.07
CA LYS A 282 11.30 13.49 -10.14
C LYS A 282 9.79 13.42 -9.97
N LYS A 283 9.14 12.39 -10.55
CA LYS A 283 7.69 12.20 -10.45
C LYS A 283 7.32 11.73 -9.05
N PHE A 284 8.08 10.81 -8.47
CA PHE A 284 7.91 10.35 -7.10
C PHE A 284 8.00 11.50 -6.10
N SER A 285 9.06 12.32 -6.18
CA SER A 285 9.24 13.49 -5.30
C SER A 285 8.07 14.47 -5.40
N ARG A 286 7.58 14.76 -6.61
CA ARG A 286 6.41 15.63 -6.80
C ARG A 286 5.13 15.04 -6.21
N LEU A 287 4.91 13.73 -6.35
CA LEU A 287 3.76 13.05 -5.77
C LEU A 287 3.83 13.07 -4.25
N ALA A 288 5.00 12.80 -3.66
CA ALA A 288 5.19 12.83 -2.22
C ALA A 288 4.88 14.22 -1.64
N LEU A 289 5.44 15.28 -2.21
CA LEU A 289 5.19 16.66 -1.78
C LEU A 289 3.72 17.08 -1.99
N PHE A 290 3.11 16.69 -3.10
CA PHE A 290 1.69 16.93 -3.37
C PHE A 290 0.80 16.28 -2.30
N ILE A 291 1.06 15.00 -1.99
CA ILE A 291 0.28 14.27 -1.00
C ILE A 291 0.45 14.89 0.39
N LEU A 292 1.65 15.23 0.80
CA LEU A 292 1.89 15.91 2.08
C LEU A 292 1.08 17.21 2.17
N SER A 293 1.14 18.05 1.15
CA SER A 293 0.38 19.30 1.08
C SER A 293 -1.12 19.07 1.10
N TYR A 294 -1.61 18.07 0.38
CA TYR A 294 -3.02 17.71 0.36
C TYR A 294 -3.50 17.22 1.73
N LEU A 295 -2.68 16.42 2.42
CA LEU A 295 -2.96 15.89 3.75
C LEU A 295 -3.01 16.97 4.84
N GLU A 296 -2.24 18.03 4.72
CA GLU A 296 -2.28 19.19 5.61
C GLU A 296 -3.57 20.01 5.42
N SER A 297 -4.08 20.08 4.19
CA SER A 297 -5.18 20.96 3.80
C SER A 297 -6.56 20.31 3.91
N ASN A 298 -6.67 18.97 3.94
CA ASN A 298 -7.95 18.28 3.80
C ASN A 298 -8.13 17.13 4.81
N PHE A 299 -9.30 17.08 5.44
CA PHE A 299 -9.79 15.92 6.17
C PHE A 299 -10.23 14.82 5.19
N PHE A 300 -9.63 13.64 5.29
CA PHE A 300 -9.64 12.55 4.31
C PHE A 300 -10.96 11.89 3.94
N ASN A 301 -11.05 11.49 2.66
CA ASN A 301 -11.91 10.40 2.19
C ASN A 301 -11.06 9.25 1.66
N ILE A 302 -10.99 8.14 2.40
CA ILE A 302 -10.33 6.90 1.99
C ILE A 302 -11.39 5.82 1.79
N PHE A 303 -11.27 5.07 0.70
CA PHE A 303 -12.17 3.98 0.34
C PHE A 303 -11.44 2.63 0.46
N LEU A 304 -12.11 1.63 1.06
CA LEU A 304 -11.70 0.23 1.07
C LEU A 304 -12.56 -0.52 0.05
N ILE A 305 -11.92 -1.33 -0.80
CA ILE A 305 -12.57 -2.29 -1.70
C ILE A 305 -12.24 -3.72 -1.26
#